data_c1927b486c6696f4bb602d2e22f5ff94
#
_entry.id   c1927b486c6696f4bb602d2e22f5ff94
#
_cell.length_a   1.000
_cell.length_b   1.000
_cell.length_c   1.000
_cell.angle_alpha   90.00
_cell.angle_beta   90.00
_cell.angle_gamma   90.00
#
_symmetry.space_group_name_H-M   'P 1'
#
loop_
_entity.id
_entity.type
_entity.pdbx_description
1 polymer ?
#
loop_
_entity_poly.entity_id
_entity_poly.type
_entity_poly.pdbx_seq_one_letter_code
_entity_poly.pdbx_strand_id
1 'polypeptide(L)'
;MKINFRKFTPFVIVLASLIIFVLMIKLKPEAEFQKPKIIPQVVETMAAYPSQVTAKISSQGTIRPEHEILITSEVAGKVEWISPKFLDGAGFRSGDTLMKIEKRDYELALITTESSLFQAKLALEREQAESKLANIEWKRVGKGDASSLTLREPQLAQARAVLAAAEAAYEQSKRNLKRTVILAPFDGRVRKKMVDIGANLVPGSRIADIYNTLNLEVRLPIADKDIPFLGVPLDGTTLLKGKRPSVVLTTSYGGDTFQASGFIVRAVPDRS
;
A
#
# COMPACT_ATOMS: atom_id res chain seq x y z
N MET A 1 -59.60 -91.86 82.23
CA MET A 1 -59.51 -91.54 80.78
C MET A 1 -58.03 -91.22 80.50
N LYS A 2 -57.29 -92.20 79.96
CA LYS A 2 -55.85 -91.96 79.68
C LYS A 2 -55.72 -91.42 78.30
N ILE A 3 -55.35 -90.15 78.17
CA ILE A 3 -55.10 -89.48 76.90
C ILE A 3 -53.73 -89.95 76.43
N ASN A 4 -53.75 -90.60 75.25
CA ASN A 4 -52.50 -91.14 74.61
C ASN A 4 -51.69 -90.00 74.05
N PHE A 5 -50.76 -89.49 74.76
CA PHE A 5 -49.87 -88.36 74.43
C PHE A 5 -48.98 -88.63 73.24
N ARG A 6 -48.79 -89.88 72.84
CA ARG A 6 -47.89 -90.31 71.80
C ARG A 6 -48.35 -90.02 70.34
N LYS A 7 -49.69 -89.71 70.16
CA LYS A 7 -50.21 -89.34 68.82
C LYS A 7 -50.26 -87.88 68.60
N PHE A 8 -50.06 -87.06 69.70
CA PHE A 8 -50.09 -85.57 69.55
C PHE A 8 -48.70 -84.95 69.36
N THR A 9 -47.59 -85.71 69.60
CA THR A 9 -46.23 -85.20 69.48
C THR A 9 -45.86 -84.72 68.06
N PRO A 10 -46.23 -85.33 66.95
CA PRO A 10 -45.84 -84.77 65.67
C PRO A 10 -46.59 -83.46 65.32
N PHE A 11 -47.78 -83.31 65.88
CA PHE A 11 -48.55 -82.07 65.59
C PHE A 11 -48.03 -80.87 66.40
N VAL A 12 -47.53 -81.13 67.60
CA VAL A 12 -46.87 -80.08 68.45
C VAL A 12 -45.52 -79.66 67.80
N ILE A 13 -44.80 -80.60 67.24
CA ILE A 13 -43.52 -80.27 66.56
C ILE A 13 -43.78 -79.43 65.29
N VAL A 14 -44.79 -79.77 64.53
CA VAL A 14 -45.16 -78.95 63.29
C VAL A 14 -45.64 -77.59 63.71
N LEU A 15 -46.45 -77.45 64.80
CA LEU A 15 -46.92 -76.19 65.30
C LEU A 15 -45.75 -75.37 65.83
N ALA A 16 -44.79 -75.97 66.54
CA ALA A 16 -43.61 -75.28 67.07
C ALA A 16 -42.71 -74.81 65.92
N SER A 17 -42.54 -75.64 64.89
CA SER A 17 -41.71 -75.20 63.70
C SER A 17 -42.36 -74.05 62.94
N LEU A 18 -43.69 -74.06 62.85
CA LEU A 18 -44.42 -72.99 62.19
C LEU A 18 -44.34 -71.65 63.03
N ILE A 19 -44.38 -71.78 64.35
CA ILE A 19 -44.21 -70.62 65.22
C ILE A 19 -42.81 -70.03 65.11
N ILE A 20 -41.81 -70.92 65.11
CA ILE A 20 -40.38 -70.48 64.89
C ILE A 20 -40.19 -69.85 63.52
N PHE A 21 -40.81 -70.38 62.52
CA PHE A 21 -40.73 -69.85 61.19
C PHE A 21 -41.31 -68.42 61.04
N VAL A 22 -42.52 -68.25 61.66
CA VAL A 22 -43.18 -66.96 61.68
C VAL A 22 -42.36 -65.96 62.52
N LEU A 23 -41.78 -66.48 63.64
CA LEU A 23 -40.89 -65.63 64.46
C LEU A 23 -39.65 -65.18 63.75
N MET A 24 -39.03 -66.05 62.96
CA MET A 24 -37.87 -65.72 62.10
C MET A 24 -38.18 -64.70 61.00
N ILE A 25 -39.41 -64.74 60.49
CA ILE A 25 -39.86 -63.75 59.47
C ILE A 25 -40.06 -62.39 60.13
N LYS A 26 -40.67 -62.40 61.37
CA LYS A 26 -40.91 -61.13 62.09
C LYS A 26 -39.66 -60.52 62.71
N LEU A 27 -38.64 -61.32 63.06
CA LEU A 27 -37.39 -60.87 63.63
C LEU A 27 -36.33 -60.66 62.55
N LYS A 28 -36.73 -60.72 61.27
CA LYS A 28 -35.77 -60.39 60.14
C LYS A 28 -35.36 -58.93 60.29
N PRO A 29 -34.08 -58.61 60.55
CA PRO A 29 -33.65 -57.23 60.63
C PRO A 29 -33.89 -56.57 59.24
N GLU A 30 -34.51 -55.40 59.22
CA GLU A 30 -34.60 -54.60 58.01
C GLU A 30 -33.20 -54.29 57.58
N ALA A 31 -32.87 -54.71 56.35
CA ALA A 31 -31.59 -54.38 55.74
C ALA A 31 -31.60 -52.84 55.53
N GLU A 32 -30.91 -52.14 56.38
CA GLU A 32 -30.62 -50.71 56.15
C GLU A 32 -29.80 -50.58 54.87
N PHE A 33 -30.48 -50.21 53.81
CA PHE A 33 -29.77 -49.78 52.58
C PHE A 33 -29.01 -48.52 52.93
N GLN A 34 -27.75 -48.65 53.33
CA GLN A 34 -26.86 -47.49 53.40
C GLN A 34 -26.73 -46.95 51.99
N LYS A 35 -27.39 -45.84 51.72
CA LYS A 35 -27.17 -45.08 50.47
C LYS A 35 -25.67 -44.83 50.37
N PRO A 36 -25.05 -45.15 49.24
CA PRO A 36 -23.60 -44.96 49.08
C PRO A 36 -23.32 -43.49 49.37
N LYS A 37 -22.52 -43.19 50.36
CA LYS A 37 -22.06 -41.86 50.71
C LYS A 37 -21.21 -41.40 49.54
N ILE A 38 -21.82 -40.60 48.65
CA ILE A 38 -21.07 -39.97 47.56
C ILE A 38 -20.05 -39.07 48.22
N ILE A 39 -18.81 -39.53 48.26
CA ILE A 39 -17.69 -38.71 48.71
C ILE A 39 -17.45 -37.69 47.57
N PRO A 40 -17.75 -36.40 47.76
CA PRO A 40 -17.46 -35.40 46.75
C PRO A 40 -15.95 -35.43 46.48
N GLN A 41 -15.58 -35.59 45.22
CA GLN A 41 -14.19 -35.41 44.83
C GLN A 41 -13.79 -33.99 45.17
N VAL A 42 -12.76 -33.84 45.97
CA VAL A 42 -12.13 -32.56 46.21
C VAL A 42 -11.45 -32.13 44.94
N VAL A 43 -12.03 -31.17 44.20
CA VAL A 43 -11.41 -30.58 43.04
C VAL A 43 -10.81 -29.23 43.49
N GLU A 44 -9.54 -29.05 43.22
CA GLU A 44 -8.91 -27.76 43.35
C GLU A 44 -9.49 -26.83 42.28
N THR A 45 -10.12 -25.75 42.70
CA THR A 45 -10.64 -24.73 41.83
C THR A 45 -9.80 -23.47 41.97
N MET A 46 -9.32 -22.96 40.81
CA MET A 46 -8.66 -21.67 40.76
C MET A 46 -9.64 -20.63 40.19
N ALA A 47 -9.79 -19.52 40.84
CA ALA A 47 -10.59 -18.43 40.32
C ALA A 47 -9.89 -17.81 39.12
N ALA A 48 -10.49 -17.91 37.93
CA ALA A 48 -10.00 -17.25 36.74
C ALA A 48 -10.60 -15.82 36.65
N TYR A 49 -9.74 -14.84 36.72
CA TYR A 49 -10.14 -13.46 36.53
C TYR A 49 -9.81 -13.07 35.06
N PRO A 50 -10.74 -12.38 34.39
CA PRO A 50 -10.43 -11.85 33.04
C PRO A 50 -9.30 -10.82 33.17
N SER A 51 -8.20 -11.05 32.49
CA SER A 51 -7.09 -10.11 32.38
C SER A 51 -6.92 -9.69 30.93
N GLN A 52 -6.60 -8.41 30.71
CA GLN A 52 -6.21 -7.95 29.39
C GLN A 52 -4.80 -8.46 29.06
N VAL A 53 -4.70 -9.32 28.07
CA VAL A 53 -3.42 -9.82 27.56
C VAL A 53 -3.15 -9.14 26.22
N THR A 54 -2.02 -8.45 26.13
CA THR A 54 -1.56 -7.90 24.86
C THR A 54 -0.86 -9.00 24.06
N ALA A 55 -1.45 -9.38 22.93
CA ALA A 55 -0.81 -10.31 22.01
C ALA A 55 0.38 -9.60 21.33
N LYS A 56 1.58 -10.17 21.48
CA LYS A 56 2.78 -9.71 20.77
C LYS A 56 3.04 -10.65 19.60
N ILE A 57 2.98 -10.11 18.40
CA ILE A 57 3.28 -10.84 17.16
C ILE A 57 4.68 -10.46 16.73
N SER A 58 5.53 -11.46 16.51
CA SER A 58 6.90 -11.26 16.03
C SER A 58 7.00 -11.69 14.58
N SER A 59 7.59 -10.85 13.74
CA SER A 59 7.88 -11.14 12.35
C SER A 59 9.23 -10.57 11.97
N GLN A 60 9.81 -11.01 10.86
CA GLN A 60 11.08 -10.54 10.33
C GLN A 60 10.86 -10.03 8.90
N GLY A 61 11.55 -8.96 8.53
CA GLY A 61 11.44 -8.40 7.21
C GLY A 61 12.67 -7.59 6.80
N THR A 62 12.75 -7.27 5.52
CA THR A 62 13.82 -6.44 4.97
C THR A 62 13.33 -5.02 4.82
N ILE A 63 14.10 -4.06 5.31
CA ILE A 63 13.84 -2.64 5.13
C ILE A 63 14.10 -2.28 3.67
N ARG A 64 13.15 -1.59 3.05
CA ARG A 64 13.24 -1.06 1.69
C ARG A 64 12.82 0.41 1.68
N PRO A 65 13.37 1.22 0.78
CA PRO A 65 12.86 2.57 0.56
C PRO A 65 11.45 2.51 -0.03
N GLU A 66 10.59 3.46 0.35
CA GLU A 66 9.24 3.58 -0.23
C GLU A 66 9.29 3.88 -1.74
N HIS A 67 10.25 4.72 -2.15
CA HIS A 67 10.46 5.08 -3.54
C HIS A 67 11.88 4.74 -3.97
N GLU A 68 11.96 3.90 -4.99
CA GLU A 68 13.19 3.56 -5.68
C GLU A 68 12.92 3.70 -7.17
N ILE A 69 13.70 4.53 -7.85
CA ILE A 69 13.52 4.79 -9.27
C ILE A 69 14.84 4.71 -10.03
N LEU A 70 14.74 4.26 -11.26
CA LEU A 70 15.80 4.35 -12.24
C LEU A 70 15.64 5.67 -13.00
N ILE A 71 16.58 6.59 -12.83
CA ILE A 71 16.66 7.79 -13.66
C ILE A 71 17.16 7.40 -15.05
N THR A 72 16.42 7.83 -16.06
CA THR A 72 16.78 7.64 -17.46
C THR A 72 16.85 8.98 -18.19
N SER A 73 17.64 9.04 -19.26
CA SER A 73 17.65 10.22 -20.13
C SER A 73 16.38 10.28 -20.97
N GLU A 74 15.75 11.46 -21.04
CA GLU A 74 14.61 11.72 -21.91
C GLU A 74 15.02 12.32 -23.27
N VAL A 75 16.28 12.76 -23.38
CA VAL A 75 16.85 13.41 -24.57
C VAL A 75 18.20 12.81 -24.93
N ALA A 76 18.60 12.91 -26.21
CA ALA A 76 19.89 12.48 -26.67
C ALA A 76 20.96 13.55 -26.38
N GLY A 77 22.21 13.16 -26.29
CA GLY A 77 23.34 14.08 -26.21
C GLY A 77 24.47 13.56 -25.36
N LYS A 78 25.59 14.27 -25.41
CA LYS A 78 26.78 13.96 -24.62
C LYS A 78 26.66 14.52 -23.21
N VAL A 79 27.08 13.74 -22.23
CA VAL A 79 27.19 14.22 -20.83
C VAL A 79 28.31 15.25 -20.73
N GLU A 80 27.93 16.49 -20.47
CA GLU A 80 28.85 17.62 -20.34
C GLU A 80 29.38 17.79 -18.92
N TRP A 81 28.50 17.56 -17.95
CA TRP A 81 28.83 17.77 -16.54
C TRP A 81 28.06 16.81 -15.62
N ILE A 82 28.73 16.38 -14.56
CA ILE A 82 28.16 15.57 -13.48
C ILE A 82 28.46 16.23 -12.16
N SER A 83 27.49 16.28 -11.27
CA SER A 83 27.66 16.82 -9.91
C SER A 83 28.73 16.02 -9.17
N PRO A 84 29.69 16.69 -8.49
CA PRO A 84 30.64 16.02 -7.62
C PRO A 84 29.99 15.20 -6.49
N LYS A 85 28.76 15.53 -6.12
CA LYS A 85 27.95 14.80 -5.15
C LYS A 85 27.18 13.61 -5.77
N PHE A 86 27.22 13.42 -7.08
CA PHE A 86 26.53 12.33 -7.76
C PHE A 86 27.42 11.09 -7.84
N LEU A 87 27.68 10.49 -6.68
CA LEU A 87 28.49 9.28 -6.48
C LEU A 87 27.66 8.20 -5.79
N ASP A 88 28.06 6.94 -5.95
CA ASP A 88 27.42 5.81 -5.29
C ASP A 88 27.40 6.01 -3.76
N GLY A 89 26.21 5.86 -3.16
CA GLY A 89 26.00 6.09 -1.72
C GLY A 89 25.83 7.55 -1.28
N ALA A 90 26.15 8.53 -2.15
CA ALA A 90 26.04 9.94 -1.81
C ALA A 90 24.59 10.41 -1.68
N GLY A 91 24.35 11.36 -0.78
CA GLY A 91 23.04 11.99 -0.57
C GLY A 91 22.85 13.22 -1.48
N PHE A 92 21.60 13.44 -1.88
CA PHE A 92 21.14 14.61 -2.66
C PHE A 92 19.80 15.11 -2.13
N ARG A 93 19.45 16.34 -2.47
CA ARG A 93 18.16 16.96 -2.16
C ARG A 93 17.31 17.08 -3.42
N SER A 94 16.00 17.13 -3.22
CA SER A 94 15.05 17.45 -4.30
C SER A 94 15.42 18.75 -5.00
N GLY A 95 15.46 18.72 -6.35
CA GLY A 95 15.87 19.84 -7.17
C GLY A 95 17.38 20.00 -7.38
N ASP A 96 18.22 19.23 -6.69
CA ASP A 96 19.66 19.24 -6.97
C ASP A 96 19.93 18.81 -8.41
N THR A 97 20.85 19.52 -9.09
CA THR A 97 21.30 19.11 -10.41
C THR A 97 22.26 17.95 -10.28
N LEU A 98 21.89 16.80 -10.81
CA LEU A 98 22.70 15.58 -10.80
C LEU A 98 23.68 15.56 -11.96
N MET A 99 23.22 15.92 -13.16
CA MET A 99 24.06 15.98 -14.36
C MET A 99 23.46 16.93 -15.41
N LYS A 100 24.29 17.31 -16.39
CA LYS A 100 23.89 18.12 -17.53
C LYS A 100 24.33 17.43 -18.82
N ILE A 101 23.44 17.39 -19.77
CA ILE A 101 23.66 16.98 -21.15
C ILE A 101 23.97 18.23 -21.95
N GLU A 102 24.81 18.12 -22.97
CA GLU A 102 25.14 19.19 -23.91
C GLU A 102 23.85 19.82 -24.47
N LYS A 103 23.69 21.11 -24.22
CA LYS A 103 22.43 21.82 -24.46
C LYS A 103 22.41 22.64 -25.75
N ARG A 104 23.57 22.79 -26.42
CA ARG A 104 23.73 23.73 -27.54
C ARG A 104 22.72 23.53 -28.65
N ASP A 105 22.51 22.29 -29.10
CA ASP A 105 21.56 21.98 -30.17
C ASP A 105 20.11 22.27 -29.75
N TYR A 106 19.78 22.06 -28.50
CA TYR A 106 18.46 22.34 -27.93
C TYR A 106 18.21 23.85 -27.80
N GLU A 107 19.25 24.64 -27.48
CA GLU A 107 19.17 26.11 -27.48
C GLU A 107 18.92 26.66 -28.90
N LEU A 108 19.63 26.13 -29.89
CA LEU A 108 19.42 26.49 -31.29
C LEU A 108 18.04 26.12 -31.81
N ALA A 109 17.56 24.92 -31.47
CA ALA A 109 16.20 24.47 -31.81
C ALA A 109 15.14 25.36 -31.17
N LEU A 110 15.34 25.79 -29.91
CA LEU A 110 14.43 26.71 -29.24
C LEU A 110 14.36 28.06 -29.95
N ILE A 111 15.51 28.66 -30.31
CA ILE A 111 15.57 29.92 -31.05
C ILE A 111 14.85 29.81 -32.41
N THR A 112 15.04 28.70 -33.12
CA THR A 112 14.39 28.43 -34.42
C THR A 112 12.86 28.38 -34.27
N THR A 113 12.37 27.64 -33.29
CA THR A 113 10.92 27.50 -33.05
C THR A 113 10.32 28.79 -32.50
N GLU A 114 11.05 29.55 -31.72
CA GLU A 114 10.64 30.89 -31.25
C GLU A 114 10.46 31.85 -32.42
N SER A 115 11.39 31.88 -33.36
CA SER A 115 11.29 32.68 -34.60
C SER A 115 10.05 32.28 -35.41
N SER A 116 9.79 31.00 -35.57
CA SER A 116 8.59 30.48 -36.25
C SER A 116 7.30 30.88 -35.55
N LEU A 117 7.29 30.89 -34.23
CA LEU A 117 6.16 31.35 -33.41
C LEU A 117 5.87 32.84 -33.66
N PHE A 118 6.90 33.69 -33.68
CA PHE A 118 6.72 35.14 -33.98
C PHE A 118 6.21 35.35 -35.42
N GLN A 119 6.69 34.58 -36.40
CA GLN A 119 6.17 34.68 -37.77
C GLN A 119 4.69 34.27 -37.85
N ALA A 120 4.30 33.18 -37.18
CA ALA A 120 2.90 32.75 -37.14
C ALA A 120 1.98 33.75 -36.41
N LYS A 121 2.45 34.41 -35.34
CA LYS A 121 1.72 35.46 -34.66
C LYS A 121 1.49 36.66 -35.59
N LEU A 122 2.54 37.12 -36.27
CA LEU A 122 2.44 38.22 -37.25
C LEU A 122 1.49 37.86 -38.38
N ALA A 123 1.53 36.64 -38.91
CA ALA A 123 0.61 36.18 -39.96
C ALA A 123 -0.85 36.23 -39.50
N LEU A 124 -1.12 35.75 -38.24
CA LEU A 124 -2.47 35.85 -37.67
C LEU A 124 -2.93 37.29 -37.50
N GLU A 125 -2.09 38.17 -36.99
CA GLU A 125 -2.44 39.60 -36.84
C GLU A 125 -2.78 40.25 -38.16
N ARG A 126 -2.02 39.95 -39.22
CA ARG A 126 -2.32 40.44 -40.58
C ARG A 126 -3.68 39.94 -41.06
N GLU A 127 -3.92 38.63 -40.95
CA GLU A 127 -5.17 38.00 -41.38
C GLU A 127 -6.39 38.53 -40.59
N GLN A 128 -6.20 38.79 -39.31
CA GLN A 128 -7.23 39.44 -38.48
C GLN A 128 -7.56 40.85 -38.95
N ALA A 129 -6.54 41.65 -39.32
CA ALA A 129 -6.72 42.99 -39.86
C ALA A 129 -7.43 42.97 -41.20
N GLU A 130 -7.04 42.05 -42.11
CA GLU A 130 -7.67 41.89 -43.43
C GLU A 130 -9.11 41.39 -43.34
N SER A 131 -9.39 40.39 -42.46
CA SER A 131 -10.76 39.94 -42.24
C SER A 131 -11.65 41.03 -41.63
N LYS A 132 -11.10 41.83 -40.71
CA LYS A 132 -11.82 42.99 -40.15
C LYS A 132 -12.13 44.05 -41.24
N LEU A 133 -11.16 44.35 -42.11
CA LEU A 133 -11.36 45.27 -43.24
C LEU A 133 -12.44 44.71 -44.17
N ALA A 134 -12.37 43.48 -44.62
CA ALA A 134 -13.36 42.83 -45.45
C ALA A 134 -14.79 42.90 -44.85
N ASN A 135 -14.91 42.71 -43.55
CA ASN A 135 -16.21 42.88 -42.86
C ASN A 135 -16.74 44.30 -42.89
N ILE A 136 -15.86 45.30 -42.68
CA ILE A 136 -16.24 46.72 -42.77
C ILE A 136 -16.68 47.10 -44.19
N GLU A 137 -15.92 46.66 -45.22
CA GLU A 137 -16.23 46.94 -46.62
C GLU A 137 -17.54 46.27 -47.03
N TRP A 138 -17.79 45.04 -46.67
CA TRP A 138 -19.05 44.34 -46.92
C TRP A 138 -20.25 45.07 -46.30
N LYS A 139 -20.15 45.53 -45.05
CA LYS A 139 -21.20 46.29 -44.38
C LYS A 139 -21.52 47.60 -45.09
N ARG A 140 -20.55 48.19 -45.81
CA ARG A 140 -20.74 49.48 -46.51
C ARG A 140 -21.37 49.31 -47.90
N VAL A 141 -21.03 48.27 -48.65
CA VAL A 141 -21.39 48.11 -50.05
C VAL A 141 -22.19 46.84 -50.34
N GLY A 142 -22.12 45.84 -49.50
CA GLY A 142 -22.74 44.52 -49.69
C GLY A 142 -24.25 44.53 -49.59
N LYS A 143 -24.90 43.63 -50.28
CA LYS A 143 -26.34 43.33 -50.20
C LYS A 143 -26.53 41.88 -49.83
N GLY A 144 -27.27 41.60 -48.78
CA GLY A 144 -27.52 40.23 -48.27
C GLY A 144 -26.41 39.72 -47.32
N ASP A 145 -26.37 38.42 -47.07
CA ASP A 145 -25.38 37.79 -46.19
C ASP A 145 -24.05 37.60 -46.93
N ALA A 146 -22.94 37.92 -46.27
CA ALA A 146 -21.61 37.70 -46.76
C ALA A 146 -21.25 36.20 -46.76
N SER A 147 -20.60 35.73 -47.79
CA SER A 147 -20.01 34.39 -47.74
C SER A 147 -18.82 34.33 -46.77
N SER A 148 -18.57 33.18 -46.15
CA SER A 148 -17.41 32.97 -45.28
C SER A 148 -16.09 33.27 -45.97
N LEU A 149 -15.98 33.03 -47.29
CA LEU A 149 -14.81 33.40 -48.11
C LEU A 149 -14.66 34.91 -48.23
N THR A 150 -15.76 35.65 -48.40
CA THR A 150 -15.74 37.13 -48.47
C THR A 150 -15.24 37.74 -47.16
N LEU A 151 -15.62 37.12 -46.03
CA LEU A 151 -15.17 37.55 -44.69
C LEU A 151 -13.82 36.99 -44.29
N ARG A 152 -13.18 36.18 -45.14
CA ARG A 152 -11.87 35.57 -44.93
C ARG A 152 -11.83 34.63 -43.73
N GLU A 153 -12.98 34.03 -43.33
CA GLU A 153 -13.09 33.16 -42.17
C GLU A 153 -12.20 31.88 -42.30
N PRO A 154 -12.13 31.19 -43.47
CA PRO A 154 -11.24 30.04 -43.61
C PRO A 154 -9.75 30.43 -43.49
N GLN A 155 -9.35 31.61 -44.03
CA GLN A 155 -7.96 32.09 -43.95
C GLN A 155 -7.61 32.42 -42.47
N LEU A 156 -8.52 33.06 -41.77
CA LEU A 156 -8.36 33.33 -40.34
C LEU A 156 -8.27 32.04 -39.53
N ALA A 157 -9.10 31.03 -39.81
CA ALA A 157 -9.04 29.74 -39.17
C ALA A 157 -7.71 29.03 -39.44
N GLN A 158 -7.21 29.10 -40.71
CA GLN A 158 -5.90 28.57 -41.07
C GLN A 158 -4.78 29.27 -40.33
N ALA A 159 -4.77 30.60 -40.26
CA ALA A 159 -3.73 31.34 -39.54
C ALA A 159 -3.71 31.02 -38.04
N ARG A 160 -4.88 30.78 -37.42
CA ARG A 160 -4.99 30.32 -36.04
C ARG A 160 -4.41 28.89 -35.87
N ALA A 161 -4.69 28.01 -36.79
CA ALA A 161 -4.15 26.62 -36.76
C ALA A 161 -2.61 26.64 -36.90
N VAL A 162 -2.06 27.46 -37.78
CA VAL A 162 -0.61 27.66 -37.97
C VAL A 162 0.04 28.17 -36.68
N LEU A 163 -0.58 29.15 -36.04
CA LEU A 163 -0.11 29.69 -34.76
C LEU A 163 -0.11 28.60 -33.67
N ALA A 164 -1.20 27.85 -33.53
CA ALA A 164 -1.29 26.77 -32.54
C ALA A 164 -0.21 25.70 -32.76
N ALA A 165 0.07 25.35 -34.01
CA ALA A 165 1.16 24.42 -34.36
C ALA A 165 2.55 24.99 -33.99
N ALA A 166 2.80 26.26 -34.24
CA ALA A 166 4.07 26.91 -33.89
C ALA A 166 4.24 27.04 -32.37
N GLU A 167 3.17 27.32 -31.63
CA GLU A 167 3.17 27.33 -30.14
C GLU A 167 3.51 25.96 -29.58
N ALA A 168 2.91 24.89 -30.13
CA ALA A 168 3.20 23.52 -29.73
C ALA A 168 4.67 23.13 -30.00
N ALA A 169 5.22 23.52 -31.15
CA ALA A 169 6.62 23.28 -31.49
C ALA A 169 7.60 24.01 -30.56
N TYR A 170 7.30 25.26 -30.24
CA TYR A 170 8.10 26.07 -29.30
C TYR A 170 8.09 25.45 -27.90
N GLU A 171 6.92 25.10 -27.37
CA GLU A 171 6.80 24.45 -26.05
C GLU A 171 7.50 23.08 -26.03
N GLN A 172 7.49 22.32 -27.12
CA GLN A 172 8.24 21.06 -27.22
C GLN A 172 9.76 21.31 -27.14
N SER A 173 10.28 22.28 -27.88
CA SER A 173 11.71 22.64 -27.85
C SER A 173 12.14 23.13 -26.47
N LYS A 174 11.30 23.92 -25.82
CA LYS A 174 11.52 24.38 -24.45
C LYS A 174 11.55 23.26 -23.43
N ARG A 175 10.66 22.25 -23.55
CA ARG A 175 10.69 21.04 -22.72
C ARG A 175 11.96 20.24 -22.97
N ASN A 176 12.36 20.04 -24.22
CA ASN A 176 13.57 19.31 -24.54
C ASN A 176 14.82 19.97 -23.97
N LEU A 177 14.91 21.30 -24.03
CA LEU A 177 16.00 22.05 -23.39
C LEU A 177 16.00 21.86 -21.87
N LYS A 178 14.85 21.90 -21.21
CA LYS A 178 14.76 21.60 -19.77
C LYS A 178 15.24 20.20 -19.43
N ARG A 179 14.97 19.21 -20.28
CA ARG A 179 15.35 17.80 -20.09
C ARG A 179 16.85 17.55 -20.25
N THR A 180 17.63 18.53 -20.75
CA THR A 180 19.10 18.42 -20.76
C THR A 180 19.70 18.55 -19.36
N VAL A 181 18.95 19.08 -18.40
CA VAL A 181 19.36 19.18 -16.98
C VAL A 181 18.61 18.12 -16.19
N ILE A 182 19.32 17.14 -15.70
CA ILE A 182 18.75 16.06 -14.88
C ILE A 182 18.75 16.50 -13.42
N LEU A 183 17.57 16.65 -12.87
CA LEU A 183 17.34 17.05 -11.48
C LEU A 183 16.94 15.86 -10.62
N ALA A 184 17.25 15.93 -9.32
CA ALA A 184 16.77 14.98 -8.34
C ALA A 184 15.26 15.21 -8.07
N PRO A 185 14.41 14.17 -8.20
CA PRO A 185 12.95 14.34 -8.03
C PRO A 185 12.51 14.37 -6.56
N PHE A 186 13.33 13.89 -5.64
CA PHE A 186 13.07 13.83 -4.19
C PHE A 186 14.40 13.84 -3.41
N ASP A 187 14.33 13.95 -2.09
CA ASP A 187 15.48 13.82 -1.19
C ASP A 187 15.86 12.34 -1.04
N GLY A 188 17.13 11.99 -1.28
CA GLY A 188 17.52 10.59 -1.29
C GLY A 188 19.02 10.36 -1.40
N ARG A 189 19.35 9.11 -1.80
CA ARG A 189 20.71 8.68 -2.05
C ARG A 189 20.83 7.96 -3.40
N VAL A 190 22.00 8.07 -3.98
CA VAL A 190 22.37 7.30 -5.18
C VAL A 190 22.71 5.88 -4.76
N ARG A 191 22.04 4.89 -5.32
CA ARG A 191 22.42 3.49 -5.13
C ARG A 191 23.56 3.11 -6.04
N LYS A 192 23.40 3.44 -7.34
CA LYS A 192 24.40 3.13 -8.35
C LYS A 192 24.35 4.15 -9.48
N LYS A 193 25.46 4.77 -9.80
CA LYS A 193 25.67 5.57 -10.99
C LYS A 193 26.05 4.67 -12.16
N MET A 194 25.46 4.89 -13.35
CA MET A 194 25.66 4.06 -14.54
C MET A 194 26.31 4.81 -15.70
N VAL A 195 26.51 6.11 -15.59
CA VAL A 195 27.06 6.96 -16.66
C VAL A 195 28.18 7.82 -16.13
N ASP A 196 29.05 8.27 -17.05
CA ASP A 196 30.14 9.19 -16.72
C ASP A 196 30.25 10.34 -17.72
N ILE A 197 31.05 11.37 -17.38
CA ILE A 197 31.32 12.53 -18.24
C ILE A 197 31.82 12.04 -19.60
N GLY A 198 31.27 12.62 -20.66
CA GLY A 198 31.63 12.25 -22.03
C GLY A 198 30.81 11.10 -22.60
N ALA A 199 29.98 10.40 -21.83
CA ALA A 199 29.09 9.37 -22.34
C ALA A 199 28.04 9.96 -23.27
N ASN A 200 27.73 9.26 -24.38
CA ASN A 200 26.62 9.62 -25.25
C ASN A 200 25.35 8.91 -24.80
N LEU A 201 24.30 9.68 -24.59
CA LEU A 201 23.00 9.19 -24.16
C LEU A 201 22.00 9.25 -25.31
N VAL A 202 21.08 8.32 -25.28
CA VAL A 202 19.85 8.33 -26.11
C VAL A 202 18.63 8.27 -25.19
N PRO A 203 17.43 8.65 -25.63
CA PRO A 203 16.22 8.50 -24.82
C PRO A 203 16.09 7.07 -24.29
N GLY A 204 15.87 6.92 -22.98
CA GLY A 204 15.85 5.63 -22.29
C GLY A 204 17.18 5.14 -21.72
N SER A 205 18.32 5.80 -22.02
CA SER A 205 19.61 5.46 -21.40
C SER A 205 19.54 5.56 -19.89
N ARG A 206 19.98 4.50 -19.20
CA ARG A 206 20.01 4.45 -17.73
C ARG A 206 21.10 5.34 -17.19
N ILE A 207 20.76 6.22 -16.24
CA ILE A 207 21.68 7.18 -15.63
C ILE A 207 22.09 6.73 -14.24
N ALA A 208 21.12 6.46 -13.37
CA ALA A 208 21.38 5.97 -12.02
C ALA A 208 20.13 5.38 -11.38
N ASP A 209 20.35 4.45 -10.46
CA ASP A 209 19.34 4.02 -9.48
C ASP A 209 19.43 4.94 -8.27
N ILE A 210 18.30 5.51 -7.89
CA ILE A 210 18.17 6.37 -6.71
C ILE A 210 17.02 5.92 -5.83
N TYR A 211 17.14 6.20 -4.55
CA TYR A 211 16.10 5.86 -3.58
C TYR A 211 15.92 6.97 -2.53
N ASN A 212 14.71 7.08 -2.00
CA ASN A 212 14.45 8.03 -0.94
C ASN A 212 14.92 7.48 0.42
N THR A 213 15.26 8.39 1.34
CA THR A 213 15.72 8.04 2.69
C THR A 213 14.76 8.50 3.79
N LEU A 214 13.72 9.24 3.45
CA LEU A 214 12.78 9.79 4.42
C LEU A 214 11.76 8.74 4.89
N ASN A 215 11.25 7.95 3.94
CA ASN A 215 10.25 6.95 4.22
C ASN A 215 10.80 5.56 3.88
N LEU A 216 10.76 4.69 4.88
CA LEU A 216 11.18 3.31 4.74
C LEU A 216 9.98 2.40 4.99
N GLU A 217 9.87 1.36 4.21
CA GLU A 217 8.85 0.32 4.36
C GLU A 217 9.51 -1.01 4.72
N VAL A 218 8.80 -1.79 5.52
CA VAL A 218 9.19 -3.17 5.83
C VAL A 218 8.01 -4.08 5.50
N ARG A 219 8.25 -5.07 4.69
CA ARG A 219 7.30 -6.16 4.47
C ARG A 219 7.46 -7.18 5.57
N LEU A 220 6.40 -7.39 6.35
CA LEU A 220 6.36 -8.32 7.46
C LEU A 220 5.42 -9.47 7.10
N PRO A 221 5.92 -10.68 6.83
CA PRO A 221 5.07 -11.85 6.68
C PRO A 221 4.43 -12.19 8.04
N ILE A 222 3.11 -12.25 8.08
CA ILE A 222 2.33 -12.58 9.28
C ILE A 222 1.61 -13.89 9.02
N ALA A 223 1.65 -14.81 9.99
CA ALA A 223 0.92 -16.06 9.90
C ALA A 223 -0.60 -15.81 10.01
N ASP A 224 -1.41 -16.54 9.25
CA ASP A 224 -2.86 -16.37 9.19
C ASP A 224 -3.54 -16.43 10.56
N LYS A 225 -3.05 -17.28 11.45
CA LYS A 225 -3.53 -17.41 12.84
C LYS A 225 -3.38 -16.13 13.68
N ASP A 226 -2.43 -15.26 13.31
CA ASP A 226 -2.10 -14.05 14.07
C ASP A 226 -2.81 -12.80 13.51
N ILE A 227 -3.34 -12.89 12.29
CA ILE A 227 -4.03 -11.78 11.60
C ILE A 227 -5.21 -11.22 12.40
N PRO A 228 -6.09 -12.04 13.02
CA PRO A 228 -7.23 -11.52 13.78
C PRO A 228 -6.85 -10.58 14.92
N PHE A 229 -5.66 -10.73 15.51
CA PHE A 229 -5.18 -9.90 16.60
C PHE A 229 -4.66 -8.52 16.15
N LEU A 230 -4.42 -8.32 14.86
CA LEU A 230 -3.92 -7.05 14.32
C LEU A 230 -5.04 -6.03 14.05
N GLY A 231 -6.29 -6.48 13.85
CA GLY A 231 -7.42 -5.59 13.53
C GLY A 231 -7.23 -4.82 12.22
N VAL A 232 -6.50 -5.39 11.27
CA VAL A 232 -6.17 -4.76 9.99
C VAL A 232 -7.02 -5.40 8.88
N PRO A 233 -7.70 -4.63 8.01
CA PRO A 233 -8.41 -5.18 6.86
C PRO A 233 -7.42 -5.79 5.86
N LEU A 234 -7.81 -6.93 5.27
CA LEU A 234 -6.97 -7.69 4.33
C LEU A 234 -7.24 -7.34 2.86
N ASP A 235 -7.98 -6.29 2.61
CA ASP A 235 -8.38 -5.85 1.27
C ASP A 235 -7.34 -4.94 0.57
N GLY A 236 -6.19 -4.73 1.21
CA GLY A 236 -5.15 -3.83 0.71
C GLY A 236 -5.42 -2.35 0.98
N THR A 237 -6.52 -2.02 1.65
CA THR A 237 -6.87 -0.62 1.98
C THR A 237 -5.84 0.00 2.92
N THR A 238 -5.45 1.24 2.63
CA THR A 238 -4.54 1.99 3.49
C THR A 238 -5.27 2.48 4.75
N LEU A 239 -4.73 2.15 5.91
CA LEU A 239 -5.29 2.55 7.20
C LEU A 239 -5.13 4.06 7.45
N LEU A 240 -6.16 4.68 8.01
CA LEU A 240 -6.12 6.07 8.47
C LEU A 240 -5.11 6.25 9.61
N LYS A 241 -4.41 7.39 9.67
CA LYS A 241 -3.33 7.66 10.64
C LYS A 241 -3.69 7.34 12.11
N GLY A 242 -4.95 7.50 12.53
CA GLY A 242 -5.39 7.23 13.90
C GLY A 242 -5.77 5.77 14.21
N LYS A 243 -5.79 4.87 13.19
CA LYS A 243 -6.20 3.46 13.34
C LYS A 243 -5.07 2.47 13.00
N ARG A 244 -3.85 2.97 12.85
CA ARG A 244 -2.69 2.15 12.48
C ARG A 244 -2.09 1.48 13.71
N PRO A 245 -1.99 0.14 13.76
CA PRO A 245 -1.28 -0.55 14.82
C PRO A 245 0.20 -0.14 14.85
N SER A 246 0.74 0.07 16.03
CA SER A 246 2.15 0.41 16.22
C SER A 246 3.02 -0.84 16.14
N VAL A 247 4.20 -0.69 15.55
CA VAL A 247 5.21 -1.74 15.41
C VAL A 247 6.54 -1.21 15.93
N VAL A 248 7.26 -2.03 16.68
CA VAL A 248 8.63 -1.76 17.09
C VAL A 248 9.53 -2.63 16.22
N LEU A 249 10.39 -1.99 15.45
CA LEU A 249 11.41 -2.64 14.63
C LEU A 249 12.71 -2.66 15.42
N THR A 250 13.29 -3.84 15.58
CA THR A 250 14.58 -4.00 16.24
C THR A 250 15.57 -4.59 15.24
N THR A 251 16.71 -3.95 15.07
CA THR A 251 17.80 -4.43 14.22
C THR A 251 19.12 -4.37 14.96
N SER A 252 20.02 -5.29 14.65
CA SER A 252 21.37 -5.30 15.21
C SER A 252 22.38 -5.04 14.09
N TYR A 253 23.25 -4.06 14.30
CA TYR A 253 24.32 -3.72 13.36
C TYR A 253 25.59 -3.34 14.12
N GLY A 254 26.71 -3.95 13.77
CA GLY A 254 28.00 -3.66 14.39
C GLY A 254 28.12 -4.03 15.88
N GLY A 255 27.20 -4.88 16.41
CA GLY A 255 27.11 -5.23 17.83
C GLY A 255 26.12 -4.37 18.63
N ASP A 256 25.66 -3.26 18.08
CA ASP A 256 24.64 -2.41 18.69
C ASP A 256 23.22 -2.78 18.23
N THR A 257 22.26 -2.61 19.11
CA THR A 257 20.85 -2.84 18.84
C THR A 257 20.14 -1.49 18.66
N PHE A 258 19.57 -1.31 17.48
CA PHE A 258 18.79 -0.12 17.14
C PHE A 258 17.29 -0.46 17.16
N GLN A 259 16.51 0.46 17.71
CA GLN A 259 15.05 0.35 17.71
C GLN A 259 14.43 1.53 16.97
N ALA A 260 13.46 1.23 16.13
CA ALA A 260 12.65 2.23 15.45
C ALA A 260 11.17 1.89 15.63
N SER A 261 10.35 2.92 15.79
CA SER A 261 8.89 2.76 15.84
C SER A 261 8.30 3.03 14.45
N GLY A 262 7.30 2.23 14.10
CA GLY A 262 6.56 2.37 12.86
C GLY A 262 5.10 2.01 13.04
N PHE A 263 4.35 2.02 11.96
CA PHE A 263 2.93 1.69 11.94
C PHE A 263 2.61 0.76 10.77
N ILE A 264 1.67 -0.14 10.98
CA ILE A 264 1.11 -0.94 9.88
C ILE A 264 0.25 -0.02 9.01
N VAL A 265 0.63 0.12 7.75
CA VAL A 265 -0.06 1.01 6.79
C VAL A 265 -1.16 0.25 6.06
N ARG A 266 -0.90 -0.98 5.66
CA ARG A 266 -1.84 -1.85 4.93
C ARG A 266 -1.45 -3.31 5.11
N ALA A 267 -2.42 -4.21 4.94
CA ALA A 267 -2.17 -5.64 4.81
C ALA A 267 -2.64 -6.11 3.42
N VAL A 268 -1.82 -6.94 2.80
CA VAL A 268 -2.12 -7.52 1.49
C VAL A 268 -2.00 -9.03 1.65
N PRO A 269 -3.06 -9.80 1.33
CA PRO A 269 -2.97 -11.26 1.35
C PRO A 269 -2.00 -11.71 0.26
N ASP A 270 -1.08 -12.58 0.63
CA ASP A 270 -0.21 -13.24 -0.34
C ASP A 270 -1.05 -14.31 -1.05
N ARG A 271 -1.42 -14.04 -2.29
CA ARG A 271 -2.09 -15.02 -3.15
C ARG A 271 -0.99 -15.80 -3.88
N SER A 272 -0.35 -16.74 -3.17
CA SER A 272 0.47 -17.77 -3.79
C SER A 272 -0.42 -18.83 -4.46
#